data_072a770b3c1d651c0b8d98b03320a9ce
#
_entry.id   072a770b3c1d651c0b8d98b03320a9ce
#
_cell.length_a   1.000
_cell.length_b   1.000
_cell.length_c   1.000
_cell.angle_alpha   90.00
_cell.angle_beta   90.00
_cell.angle_gamma   90.00
#
_symmetry.space_group_name_H-M   'P 1'
#
loop_
_entity.id
_entity.type
_entity.pdbx_description
1 polymer ?
#
loop_
_entity_poly.entity_id
_entity_poly.type
_entity_poly.pdbx_seq_one_letter_code
_entity_poly.pdbx_strand_id
1 'polypeptide(L)'
;MIQMVLGAFYVMAGIYKLVGPAETLQKAMPDFSLISIHMIGLVETLAALCLVLPVITRRFLGFVMWGAAIIAAEGLWFSFYHFQREAFFPALMTLVLAACAAFVAWVRYKESKTQGKNQAPVL
;
A
#
# COMPACT_ATOMS: atom_id res chain seq x y z
N MET A 1 12.05 0.06 -9.22
CA MET A 1 12.65 0.70 -8.04
C MET A 1 11.63 1.35 -7.11
N ILE A 2 10.76 2.22 -7.63
CA ILE A 2 9.67 2.85 -6.83
C ILE A 2 8.82 1.79 -6.14
N GLN A 3 8.50 0.71 -6.84
CA GLN A 3 7.69 -0.39 -6.31
C GLN A 3 8.33 -1.03 -5.08
N MET A 4 9.65 -1.29 -5.12
CA MET A 4 10.35 -1.91 -4.00
C MET A 4 10.44 -0.98 -2.80
N VAL A 5 10.72 0.31 -3.03
CA VAL A 5 10.77 1.30 -1.97
C VAL A 5 9.39 1.45 -1.32
N LEU A 6 8.35 1.55 -2.13
CA LEU A 6 6.97 1.65 -1.67
C LEU A 6 6.57 0.43 -0.84
N GLY A 7 6.87 -0.75 -1.36
CA GLY A 7 6.58 -2.01 -0.66
C GLY A 7 7.30 -2.11 0.67
N ALA A 8 8.59 -1.81 0.71
CA ALA A 8 9.36 -1.83 1.94
C ALA A 8 8.81 -0.86 2.98
N PHE A 9 8.46 0.36 2.55
CA PHE A 9 7.86 1.35 3.43
C PHE A 9 6.56 0.83 4.06
N TYR A 10 5.68 0.27 3.24
CA TYR A 10 4.39 -0.21 3.74
C TYR A 10 4.49 -1.49 4.56
N VAL A 11 5.47 -2.35 4.29
CA VAL A 11 5.76 -3.50 5.17
C VAL A 11 6.14 -2.99 6.56
N MET A 12 7.03 -2.02 6.63
CA MET A 12 7.46 -1.45 7.91
C MET A 12 6.28 -0.77 8.62
N ALA A 13 5.50 0.02 7.90
CA ALA A 13 4.34 0.71 8.46
C ALA A 13 3.29 -0.29 8.97
N GLY A 14 3.02 -1.33 8.20
CA GLY A 14 2.04 -2.35 8.57
C GLY A 14 2.49 -3.14 9.80
N ILE A 15 3.75 -3.56 9.84
CA ILE A 15 4.31 -4.29 10.98
C ILE A 15 4.27 -3.40 12.23
N TYR A 16 4.62 -2.13 12.11
CA TYR A 16 4.55 -1.19 13.23
C TYR A 16 3.14 -1.11 13.80
N LYS A 17 2.11 -1.08 12.96
CA LYS A 17 0.72 -1.06 13.40
C LYS A 17 0.30 -2.37 14.06
N LEU A 18 0.93 -3.49 13.70
CA LEU A 18 0.61 -4.79 14.29
C LEU A 18 1.29 -4.99 15.65
N VAL A 19 2.53 -4.56 15.79
CA VAL A 19 3.35 -4.90 16.98
C VAL A 19 3.79 -3.68 17.78
N GLY A 20 3.51 -2.47 17.32
CA GLY A 20 3.89 -1.24 18.00
C GLY A 20 3.17 -1.06 19.35
N PRO A 21 3.68 -0.17 20.22
CA PRO A 21 3.03 0.08 21.52
C PRO A 21 1.61 0.61 21.34
N ALA A 22 0.67 0.02 22.08
CA ALA A 22 -0.75 0.37 21.96
C ALA A 22 -1.00 1.86 22.21
N GLU A 23 -0.35 2.42 23.21
CA GLU A 23 -0.50 3.85 23.53
C GLU A 23 -0.07 4.75 22.38
N THR A 24 1.06 4.43 21.76
CA THR A 24 1.58 5.21 20.63
C THR A 24 0.65 5.12 19.43
N LEU A 25 0.14 3.92 19.14
CA LEU A 25 -0.79 3.71 18.03
C LEU A 25 -2.10 4.46 18.24
N GLN A 26 -2.64 4.42 19.45
CA GLN A 26 -3.89 5.12 19.75
C GLN A 26 -3.73 6.63 19.73
N LYS A 27 -2.57 7.16 20.13
CA LYS A 27 -2.28 8.59 20.02
C LYS A 27 -2.19 9.06 18.57
N ALA A 28 -1.59 8.22 17.72
CA ALA A 28 -1.47 8.52 16.29
C ALA A 28 -2.83 8.48 15.57
N MET A 29 -3.71 7.57 16.00
CA MET A 29 -5.00 7.35 15.36
C MET A 29 -6.11 7.29 16.44
N PRO A 30 -6.42 8.42 17.08
CA PRO A 30 -7.33 8.42 18.23
C PRO A 30 -8.78 8.05 17.90
N ASP A 31 -9.18 8.22 16.63
CA ASP A 31 -10.55 7.89 16.20
C ASP A 31 -10.74 6.40 15.89
N PHE A 32 -9.68 5.61 15.99
CA PHE A 32 -9.73 4.17 15.70
C PHE A 32 -9.50 3.36 16.96
N SER A 33 -10.23 2.25 17.07
CA SER A 33 -9.95 1.26 18.11
C SER A 33 -8.63 0.55 17.81
N LEU A 34 -8.03 -0.04 18.83
CA LEU A 34 -6.78 -0.80 18.67
C LEU A 34 -6.95 -1.95 17.68
N ILE A 35 -8.10 -2.62 17.71
CA ILE A 35 -8.40 -3.72 16.77
C ILE A 35 -8.42 -3.18 15.34
N SER A 36 -9.05 -2.01 15.12
CA SER A 36 -9.09 -1.39 13.79
C SER A 36 -7.69 -1.06 13.28
N ILE A 37 -6.83 -0.53 14.15
CA ILE A 37 -5.44 -0.22 13.79
C ILE A 37 -4.69 -1.50 13.39
N HIS A 38 -4.89 -2.58 14.14
CA HIS A 38 -4.27 -3.87 13.82
C HIS A 38 -4.76 -4.42 12.48
N MET A 39 -6.05 -4.30 12.19
CA MET A 39 -6.62 -4.75 10.91
C MET A 39 -6.05 -3.95 9.74
N ILE A 40 -5.93 -2.64 9.90
CA ILE A 40 -5.30 -1.78 8.90
C ILE A 40 -3.84 -2.21 8.67
N GLY A 41 -3.10 -2.45 9.74
CA GLY A 41 -1.73 -2.92 9.63
C GLY A 41 -1.60 -4.24 8.91
N LEU A 42 -2.53 -5.17 9.14
CA LEU A 42 -2.55 -6.45 8.45
C LEU A 42 -2.79 -6.26 6.94
N VAL A 43 -3.77 -5.43 6.57
CA VAL A 43 -4.06 -5.13 5.17
C VAL A 43 -2.86 -4.48 4.49
N GLU A 44 -2.24 -3.49 5.15
CA GLU A 44 -1.05 -2.83 4.61
C GLU A 44 0.10 -3.81 4.39
N THR A 45 0.34 -4.69 5.36
CA THR A 45 1.42 -5.67 5.26
C THR A 45 1.18 -6.64 4.12
N LEU A 46 -0.04 -7.17 4.01
CA LEU A 46 -0.38 -8.09 2.93
C LEU A 46 -0.28 -7.43 1.56
N ALA A 47 -0.80 -6.20 1.43
CA ALA A 47 -0.70 -5.46 0.18
C ALA A 47 0.75 -5.18 -0.20
N ALA A 48 1.57 -4.81 0.78
CA ALA A 48 3.00 -4.55 0.54
C ALA A 48 3.75 -5.83 0.14
N LEU A 49 3.42 -6.96 0.74
CA LEU A 49 3.98 -8.25 0.33
C LEU A 49 3.58 -8.60 -1.10
N CYS A 50 2.36 -8.26 -1.51
CA CYS A 50 1.93 -8.42 -2.89
C CYS A 50 2.73 -7.55 -3.88
N LEU A 51 3.30 -6.44 -3.41
CA LEU A 51 4.20 -5.63 -4.23
C LEU A 51 5.61 -6.20 -4.34
N VAL A 52 6.12 -6.73 -3.23
CA VAL A 52 7.54 -7.09 -3.11
C VAL A 52 7.81 -8.53 -3.54
N LEU A 53 7.03 -9.48 -3.04
CA LEU A 53 7.28 -10.90 -3.27
C LEU A 53 7.23 -11.31 -4.74
N PRO A 54 6.26 -10.87 -5.55
CA PRO A 54 6.23 -11.25 -6.96
C PRO A 54 7.46 -10.77 -7.73
N VAL A 55 8.02 -9.62 -7.36
CA VAL A 55 9.24 -9.09 -8.00
C VAL A 55 10.44 -9.96 -7.65
N ILE A 56 10.57 -10.35 -6.38
CA ILE A 56 11.70 -11.18 -5.91
C ILE A 56 11.61 -12.60 -6.51
N THR A 57 10.42 -13.19 -6.48
CA THR A 57 10.23 -14.57 -6.96
C THR A 57 10.00 -14.65 -8.46
N ARG A 58 9.71 -13.52 -9.10
CA ARG A 58 9.33 -13.45 -10.53
C ARG A 58 8.12 -14.30 -10.85
N ARG A 59 7.22 -14.47 -9.88
CA ARG A 59 5.97 -15.21 -10.01
C ARG A 59 4.81 -14.36 -9.55
N PHE A 60 3.61 -14.65 -10.03
CA PHE A 60 2.37 -14.01 -9.61
C PHE A 60 2.42 -12.48 -9.76
N LEU A 61 2.98 -12.01 -10.88
CA LEU A 61 3.14 -10.57 -11.13
C LEU A 61 1.80 -9.81 -11.12
N GLY A 62 0.70 -10.50 -11.36
CA GLY A 62 -0.63 -9.89 -11.27
C GLY A 62 -0.99 -9.39 -9.89
N PHE A 63 -0.42 -9.98 -8.83
CA PHE A 63 -0.65 -9.50 -7.47
C PHE A 63 -0.05 -8.12 -7.20
N VAL A 64 0.98 -7.74 -7.96
CA VAL A 64 1.58 -6.40 -7.83
C VAL A 64 0.53 -5.32 -8.11
N MET A 65 -0.25 -5.50 -9.17
CA MET A 65 -1.30 -4.55 -9.53
C MET A 65 -2.34 -4.43 -8.42
N TRP A 66 -2.79 -5.55 -7.88
CA TRP A 66 -3.78 -5.56 -6.80
C TRP A 66 -3.24 -4.95 -5.52
N GLY A 67 -2.01 -5.31 -5.14
CA GLY A 67 -1.37 -4.73 -3.96
C GLY A 67 -1.23 -3.23 -4.07
N ALA A 68 -0.77 -2.74 -5.23
CA ALA A 68 -0.64 -1.30 -5.48
C ALA A 68 -1.99 -0.59 -5.45
N ALA A 69 -3.03 -1.21 -6.01
CA ALA A 69 -4.38 -0.63 -6.00
C ALA A 69 -4.93 -0.50 -4.58
N ILE A 70 -4.73 -1.52 -3.74
CA ILE A 70 -5.15 -1.48 -2.33
C ILE A 70 -4.42 -0.37 -1.58
N ILE A 71 -3.10 -0.25 -1.76
CA ILE A 71 -2.31 0.80 -1.13
C ILE A 71 -2.76 2.18 -1.60
N ALA A 72 -3.05 2.34 -2.89
CA ALA A 72 -3.54 3.61 -3.42
C ALA A 72 -4.87 3.99 -2.80
N ALA A 73 -5.81 3.06 -2.71
CA ALA A 73 -7.12 3.31 -2.11
C ALA A 73 -6.99 3.67 -0.63
N GLU A 74 -6.19 2.91 0.10
CA GLU A 74 -5.96 3.16 1.51
C GLU A 74 -5.27 4.51 1.74
N GLY A 75 -4.27 4.84 0.92
CA GLY A 75 -3.56 6.11 1.00
C GLY A 75 -4.48 7.30 0.74
N LEU A 76 -5.39 7.19 -0.21
CA LEU A 76 -6.38 8.24 -0.47
C LEU A 76 -7.32 8.42 0.72
N TRP A 77 -7.76 7.31 1.32
CA TRP A 77 -8.63 7.37 2.48
C TRP A 77 -7.94 8.02 3.68
N PHE A 78 -6.68 7.65 3.94
CA PHE A 78 -5.90 8.25 5.02
C PHE A 78 -5.57 9.72 4.74
N SER A 79 -5.32 10.07 3.48
CA SER A 79 -5.10 11.47 3.11
C SER A 79 -6.34 12.32 3.46
N PHE A 80 -7.52 11.81 3.11
CA PHE A 80 -8.78 12.47 3.45
C PHE A 80 -8.96 12.58 4.97
N TYR A 81 -8.68 11.52 5.70
CA TYR A 81 -8.76 11.49 7.15
C TYR A 81 -7.84 12.55 7.79
N HIS A 82 -6.58 12.59 7.37
CA HIS A 82 -5.62 13.55 7.90
C HIS A 82 -5.99 14.99 7.51
N PHE A 83 -6.52 15.17 6.32
CA PHE A 83 -6.96 16.49 5.86
C PHE A 83 -8.10 17.02 6.73
N GLN A 84 -9.05 16.18 7.09
CA GLN A 84 -10.15 16.56 7.98
C GLN A 84 -9.68 16.96 9.37
N ARG A 85 -8.58 16.40 9.83
CA ARG A 85 -7.98 16.71 11.12
C ARG A 85 -6.98 17.85 11.05
N GLU A 86 -6.92 18.56 9.95
CA GLU A 86 -5.99 19.68 9.72
C GLU A 86 -4.53 19.26 9.82
N ALA A 87 -4.23 17.98 9.67
CA ALA A 87 -2.87 17.46 9.64
C ALA A 87 -2.38 17.46 8.19
N PHE A 88 -1.98 18.64 7.70
CA PHE A 88 -1.69 18.80 6.27
C PHE A 88 -0.43 18.07 5.81
N PHE A 89 0.61 18.03 6.64
CA PHE A 89 1.83 17.32 6.26
C PHE A 89 1.62 15.81 6.10
N PRO A 90 1.00 15.10 7.09
CA PRO A 90 0.65 13.69 6.89
C PRO A 90 -0.31 13.47 5.73
N ALA A 91 -1.28 14.38 5.52
CA ALA A 91 -2.20 14.28 4.40
C ALA A 91 -1.48 14.33 3.06
N LEU A 92 -0.53 15.26 2.92
CA LEU A 92 0.27 15.40 1.71
C LEU A 92 1.15 14.17 1.49
N MET A 93 1.77 13.65 2.55
CA MET A 93 2.61 12.45 2.48
C MET A 93 1.83 11.24 2.01
N THR A 94 0.66 10.99 2.60
CA THR A 94 -0.18 9.86 2.19
C THR A 94 -0.71 10.03 0.77
N LEU A 95 -0.99 11.27 0.36
CA LEU A 95 -1.41 11.54 -1.01
C LEU A 95 -0.31 11.23 -2.02
N VAL A 96 0.93 11.62 -1.72
CA VAL A 96 2.09 11.31 -2.58
C VAL A 96 2.30 9.80 -2.67
N LEU A 97 2.22 9.10 -1.54
CA LEU A 97 2.35 7.63 -1.53
C LEU A 97 1.23 6.96 -2.33
N ALA A 98 0.00 7.47 -2.20
CA ALA A 98 -1.13 6.95 -2.97
C ALA A 98 -0.93 7.18 -4.48
N ALA A 99 -0.40 8.34 -4.87
CA ALA A 99 -0.10 8.64 -6.26
C ALA A 99 0.98 7.70 -6.81
N CYS A 100 2.02 7.42 -6.03
CA CYS A 100 3.05 6.47 -6.43
C CYS A 100 2.49 5.06 -6.60
N ALA A 101 1.62 4.63 -5.68
CA ALA A 101 0.98 3.32 -5.75
C ALA A 101 0.05 3.23 -6.98
N ALA A 102 -0.71 4.27 -7.24
CA ALA A 102 -1.59 4.32 -8.43
C ALA A 102 -0.77 4.25 -9.72
N PHE A 103 0.37 4.93 -9.77
CA PHE A 103 1.27 4.88 -10.91
C PHE A 103 1.80 3.45 -11.13
N VAL A 104 2.22 2.77 -10.08
CA VAL A 104 2.68 1.38 -10.16
C VAL A 104 1.57 0.49 -10.68
N ALA A 105 0.35 0.63 -10.15
CA ALA A 105 -0.80 -0.16 -10.59
C ALA A 105 -1.08 0.06 -12.08
N TRP A 106 -1.02 1.31 -12.53
CA TRP A 106 -1.30 1.67 -13.92
C TRP A 106 -0.25 1.10 -14.87
N VAL A 107 1.02 1.23 -14.52
CA VAL A 107 2.12 0.70 -15.34
C VAL A 107 2.00 -0.83 -15.46
N ARG A 108 1.74 -1.51 -14.35
CA ARG A 108 1.60 -2.97 -14.36
C ARG A 108 0.36 -3.42 -15.14
N TYR A 109 -0.72 -2.66 -15.05
CA TYR A 109 -1.92 -2.94 -15.83
C TYR A 109 -1.62 -2.84 -17.34
N LYS A 110 -0.91 -1.80 -17.76
CA LYS A 110 -0.53 -1.63 -19.16
C LYS A 110 0.38 -2.77 -19.65
N GLU A 111 1.38 -3.13 -18.86
CA GLU A 111 2.27 -4.23 -19.19
C GLU A 111 1.50 -5.54 -19.34
N SER A 112 0.57 -5.81 -18.44
CA SER A 112 -0.28 -6.98 -18.48
C SER A 112 -1.10 -7.05 -19.77
N LYS A 113 -1.69 -5.93 -20.19
CA LYS A 113 -2.44 -5.86 -21.44
C LYS A 113 -1.56 -6.10 -22.66
N THR A 114 -0.37 -5.51 -22.68
CA THR A 114 0.56 -5.66 -23.80
C THR A 114 1.03 -7.12 -23.92
N GLN A 115 1.36 -7.74 -22.81
CA GLN A 115 1.76 -9.14 -22.78
C GLN A 115 0.63 -10.07 -23.23
N GLY A 116 -0.58 -9.78 -22.83
CA GLY A 116 -1.75 -10.57 -23.22
C GLY A 116 -2.03 -10.52 -24.72
N LYS A 117 -1.61 -9.46 -25.40
CA LYS A 117 -1.75 -9.33 -26.86
C LYS A 117 -0.65 -10.06 -27.62
N ASN A 118 0.56 -10.09 -27.10
CA ASN A 118 1.75 -10.52 -27.84
C ASN A 118 2.24 -11.90 -27.43
N GLN A 119 1.87 -12.41 -26.27
CA GLN A 119 2.35 -13.68 -25.75
C GLN A 119 1.27 -14.35 -24.92
N ALA A 120 1.40 -15.68 -24.76
CA ALA A 120 0.56 -16.42 -23.84
C ALA A 120 0.77 -15.88 -22.41
N PRO A 121 -0.29 -15.83 -21.56
CA PRO A 121 -0.13 -15.36 -20.19
C PRO A 121 0.88 -16.21 -19.43
N VAL A 122 1.77 -15.55 -18.71
CA VAL A 122 2.84 -16.19 -17.95
C VAL A 122 2.36 -16.61 -16.57
N LEU A 123 1.21 -16.12 -16.15
CA LEU A 123 0.68 -16.42 -14.82
C LEU A 123 -0.16 -17.70 -14.81
#